data_ada814be9f5500876cb7f198b1e79f3d
#
_entry.id   ada814be9f5500876cb7f198b1e79f3d
#
_cell.length_a   1.000
_cell.length_b   1.000
_cell.length_c   1.000
_cell.angle_alpha   90.00
_cell.angle_beta   90.00
_cell.angle_gamma   90.00
#
_symmetry.space_group_name_H-M   'P 1'
#
loop_
_entity.id
_entity.type
_entity.pdbx_description
1 polymer ?
#
loop_
_entity_poly.entity_id
_entity_poly.type
_entity_poly.pdbx_seq_one_letter_code
_entity_poly.pdbx_strand_id
1 'polypeptide(L)'
;MYLRWRRLLPRWIEVVPLELPGRGSRLGEDFVEDFDAMVSLLCGEHEVALRGNFALFGHSMGALLAWGIAQRLCATGRPLPRALLVSGSAAPSQRDPDRFVDMDDDEALIADMRKQGGTPEELFASPELLRMTLDTLAADYRVCEGFAHRGAAPLSVPLHVFAGREDDIQPWRVEAWSAETLDAGFSLDWFEGGHFFIRQHEAQVLAALVRRLPQSVAGEADVLPAIA
;
A
#
# COMPACT_ATOMS: atom_id res chain seq x y z
N MET A 1 -10.59 6.06 -3.39
CA MET A 1 -10.40 4.97 -4.36
C MET A 1 -11.03 3.67 -3.84
N TYR A 2 -10.59 3.08 -2.77
CA TYR A 2 -11.01 1.74 -2.28
C TYR A 2 -12.49 1.62 -1.90
N LEU A 3 -13.15 2.67 -1.45
CA LEU A 3 -14.63 2.64 -1.25
C LEU A 3 -15.40 2.33 -2.54
N ARG A 4 -14.86 2.77 -3.71
CA ARG A 4 -15.45 2.44 -5.01
C ARG A 4 -15.26 0.97 -5.36
N TRP A 5 -14.13 0.35 -4.96
CA TRP A 5 -13.83 -1.05 -5.22
C TRP A 5 -14.87 -2.02 -4.64
N ARG A 6 -15.53 -1.65 -3.53
CA ARG A 6 -16.67 -2.40 -2.97
C ARG A 6 -17.79 -2.67 -3.97
N ARG A 7 -17.92 -1.79 -4.99
CA ARG A 7 -18.97 -1.91 -6.03
C ARG A 7 -18.47 -2.59 -7.30
N LEU A 8 -17.17 -2.65 -7.49
CA LEU A 8 -16.53 -3.16 -8.71
C LEU A 8 -16.04 -4.58 -8.56
N LEU A 9 -15.69 -5.00 -7.34
CA LEU A 9 -15.23 -6.35 -7.04
C LEU A 9 -16.40 -7.32 -6.86
N PRO A 10 -16.17 -8.64 -7.11
CA PRO A 10 -17.16 -9.67 -6.84
C PRO A 10 -17.62 -9.65 -5.39
N ARG A 11 -18.88 -10.07 -5.13
CA ARG A 11 -19.50 -10.04 -3.79
C ARG A 11 -18.81 -10.94 -2.75
N TRP A 12 -17.97 -11.87 -3.18
CA TRP A 12 -17.18 -12.70 -2.27
C TRP A 12 -15.91 -12.01 -1.77
N ILE A 13 -15.63 -10.77 -2.22
CA ILE A 13 -14.55 -9.93 -1.70
C ILE A 13 -15.16 -8.75 -0.94
N GLU A 14 -14.94 -8.69 0.37
CA GLU A 14 -15.30 -7.54 1.19
C GLU A 14 -14.11 -6.61 1.34
N VAL A 15 -14.15 -5.44 0.68
CA VAL A 15 -13.08 -4.43 0.81
C VAL A 15 -13.25 -3.64 2.10
N VAL A 16 -12.22 -3.62 2.92
CA VAL A 16 -12.15 -2.81 4.14
C VAL A 16 -11.04 -1.77 3.99
N PRO A 17 -11.34 -0.52 3.59
CA PRO A 17 -10.35 0.54 3.53
C PRO A 17 -9.81 0.84 4.92
N LEU A 18 -8.48 0.80 5.06
CA LEU A 18 -7.80 1.23 6.28
C LEU A 18 -7.41 2.69 6.12
N GLU A 19 -8.21 3.58 6.71
CA GLU A 19 -7.98 5.02 6.63
C GLU A 19 -6.99 5.46 7.71
N LEU A 20 -5.92 6.13 7.27
CA LEU A 20 -4.88 6.59 8.19
C LEU A 20 -5.29 7.89 8.90
N PRO A 21 -4.77 8.18 10.11
CA PRO A 21 -5.00 9.44 10.82
C PRO A 21 -4.62 10.67 10.00
N GLY A 22 -5.22 11.81 10.27
CA GLY A 22 -4.94 13.09 9.64
C GLY A 22 -5.54 13.29 8.25
N ARG A 23 -6.40 12.36 7.76
CA ARG A 23 -7.00 12.45 6.42
C ARG A 23 -8.42 11.89 6.36
N GLY A 24 -9.16 12.26 5.31
CA GLY A 24 -10.50 11.74 5.04
C GLY A 24 -11.46 11.95 6.20
N SER A 25 -12.07 10.87 6.71
CA SER A 25 -12.96 10.95 7.88
C SER A 25 -12.20 11.17 9.19
N ARG A 26 -10.87 11.03 9.20
CA ARG A 26 -9.97 11.17 10.36
C ARG A 26 -9.15 12.47 10.33
N LEU A 27 -9.59 13.48 9.57
CA LEU A 27 -8.89 14.76 9.37
C LEU A 27 -8.59 15.51 10.69
N GLY A 28 -9.39 15.29 11.74
CA GLY A 28 -9.19 15.91 13.06
C GLY A 28 -8.21 15.18 13.98
N GLU A 29 -7.62 14.09 13.51
CA GLU A 29 -6.61 13.34 14.28
C GLU A 29 -5.21 13.76 13.87
N ASP A 30 -4.26 13.68 14.81
CA ASP A 30 -2.85 13.93 14.54
C ASP A 30 -2.27 12.89 13.57
N PHE A 31 -1.35 13.30 12.73
CA PHE A 31 -0.61 12.38 11.87
C PHE A 31 0.24 11.41 12.71
N VAL A 32 0.33 10.16 12.27
CA VAL A 32 1.31 9.19 12.77
C VAL A 32 2.43 9.11 11.76
N GLU A 33 3.62 9.55 12.14
CA GLU A 33 4.74 9.77 11.23
C GLU A 33 5.87 8.74 11.40
N ASP A 34 5.69 7.77 12.29
CA ASP A 34 6.61 6.66 12.53
C ASP A 34 6.04 5.36 11.95
N PHE A 35 6.87 4.60 11.23
CA PHE A 35 6.45 3.37 10.56
C PHE A 35 5.97 2.30 11.54
N ASP A 36 6.74 2.03 12.59
CA ASP A 36 6.42 0.96 13.55
C ASP A 36 5.17 1.32 14.38
N ALA A 37 5.00 2.62 14.70
CA ALA A 37 3.80 3.14 15.35
C ALA A 37 2.57 3.02 14.45
N MET A 38 2.68 3.37 13.15
CA MET A 38 1.60 3.24 12.18
C MET A 38 1.17 1.78 12.01
N VAL A 39 2.10 0.85 11.84
CA VAL A 39 1.81 -0.59 11.76
C VAL A 39 1.14 -1.07 13.05
N SER A 40 1.59 -0.59 14.22
CA SER A 40 1.00 -0.95 15.52
C SER A 40 -0.43 -0.48 15.65
N LEU A 41 -0.69 0.77 15.27
CA LEU A 41 -2.02 1.39 15.25
C LEU A 41 -2.97 0.59 14.36
N LEU A 42 -2.58 0.35 13.10
CA LEU A 42 -3.41 -0.39 12.13
C LEU A 42 -3.72 -1.82 12.60
N CYS A 43 -2.74 -2.52 13.17
CA CYS A 43 -2.95 -3.86 13.74
C CYS A 43 -3.92 -3.86 14.93
N GLY A 44 -3.96 -2.80 15.73
CA GLY A 44 -4.87 -2.65 16.86
C GLY A 44 -6.28 -2.27 16.44
N GLU A 45 -6.41 -1.22 15.64
CA GLU A 45 -7.72 -0.70 15.21
C GLU A 45 -8.49 -1.67 14.31
N HIS A 46 -7.76 -2.43 13.48
CA HIS A 46 -8.37 -3.36 12.52
C HIS A 46 -8.23 -4.83 12.93
N GLU A 47 -8.08 -5.09 14.22
CA GLU A 47 -7.87 -6.45 14.72
C GLU A 47 -8.92 -7.45 14.23
N VAL A 48 -10.17 -7.04 14.13
CA VAL A 48 -11.28 -7.89 13.65
C VAL A 48 -11.10 -8.25 12.16
N ALA A 49 -10.75 -7.27 11.33
CA ALA A 49 -10.52 -7.47 9.90
C ALA A 49 -9.23 -8.29 9.61
N LEU A 50 -8.31 -8.34 10.57
CA LEU A 50 -7.05 -9.10 10.51
C LEU A 50 -7.17 -10.47 11.19
N ARG A 51 -8.38 -11.02 11.30
CA ARG A 51 -8.67 -12.36 11.78
C ARG A 51 -9.38 -13.17 10.68
N GLY A 52 -9.23 -14.46 10.72
CA GLY A 52 -9.93 -15.36 9.79
C GLY A 52 -9.36 -15.33 8.37
N ASN A 53 -10.23 -15.28 7.38
CA ASN A 53 -9.86 -15.28 5.96
C ASN A 53 -9.71 -13.84 5.47
N PHE A 54 -8.49 -13.36 5.34
CA PHE A 54 -8.22 -12.02 4.80
C PHE A 54 -7.00 -12.03 3.86
N ALA A 55 -6.94 -11.04 2.98
CA ALA A 55 -5.77 -10.72 2.20
C ALA A 55 -5.46 -9.23 2.39
N LEU A 56 -4.20 -8.83 2.33
CA LEU A 56 -3.80 -7.43 2.44
C LEU A 56 -3.48 -6.87 1.06
N PHE A 57 -3.99 -5.69 0.79
CA PHE A 57 -3.61 -4.91 -0.38
C PHE A 57 -3.04 -3.56 0.06
N GLY A 58 -1.96 -3.13 -0.57
CA GLY A 58 -1.41 -1.79 -0.38
C GLY A 58 -0.77 -1.23 -1.64
N HIS A 59 -0.86 0.09 -1.82
CA HIS A 59 -0.22 0.81 -2.91
C HIS A 59 0.77 1.84 -2.37
N SER A 60 1.95 1.94 -2.96
CA SER A 60 3.02 2.87 -2.56
C SER A 60 3.43 2.67 -1.09
N MET A 61 3.32 3.68 -0.22
CA MET A 61 3.48 3.54 1.23
C MET A 61 2.58 2.45 1.81
N GLY A 62 1.34 2.34 1.31
CA GLY A 62 0.41 1.28 1.74
C GLY A 62 0.92 -0.13 1.48
N ALA A 63 1.72 -0.36 0.43
CA ALA A 63 2.36 -1.65 0.18
C ALA A 63 3.38 -1.99 1.28
N LEU A 64 4.15 -1.01 1.71
CA LEU A 64 5.11 -1.16 2.80
C LEU A 64 4.40 -1.41 4.13
N LEU A 65 3.31 -0.68 4.40
CA LEU A 65 2.50 -0.88 5.60
C LEU A 65 1.82 -2.26 5.60
N ALA A 66 1.30 -2.73 4.46
CA ALA A 66 0.71 -4.06 4.34
C ALA A 66 1.75 -5.17 4.63
N TRP A 67 2.98 -5.02 4.12
CA TRP A 67 4.09 -5.91 4.45
C TRP A 67 4.45 -5.83 5.95
N GLY A 68 4.54 -4.63 6.52
CA GLY A 68 4.82 -4.41 7.94
C GLY A 68 3.76 -5.05 8.86
N ILE A 69 2.48 -4.94 8.50
CA ILE A 69 1.38 -5.62 9.20
C ILE A 69 1.59 -7.14 9.14
N ALA A 70 1.85 -7.70 7.96
CA ALA A 70 2.06 -9.15 7.81
C ALA A 70 3.27 -9.63 8.62
N GLN A 71 4.39 -8.89 8.63
CA GLN A 71 5.57 -9.18 9.47
C GLN A 71 5.23 -9.14 10.97
N ARG A 72 4.48 -8.14 11.41
CA ARG A 72 4.05 -8.03 12.80
C ARG A 72 3.13 -9.17 13.23
N LEU A 73 2.19 -9.55 12.36
CA LEU A 73 1.32 -10.71 12.62
C LEU A 73 2.14 -11.98 12.74
N CYS A 74 3.11 -12.19 11.85
CA CYS A 74 4.05 -13.32 11.91
C CYS A 74 4.82 -13.32 13.24
N ALA A 75 5.44 -12.21 13.60
CA ALA A 75 6.24 -12.08 14.82
C ALA A 75 5.44 -12.30 16.12
N THR A 76 4.13 -12.02 16.08
CA THR A 76 3.22 -12.18 17.23
C THR A 76 2.43 -13.49 17.22
N GLY A 77 2.73 -14.41 16.27
CA GLY A 77 2.04 -15.70 16.13
C GLY A 77 0.56 -15.59 15.79
N ARG A 78 0.14 -14.48 15.16
CA ARG A 78 -1.24 -14.23 14.72
C ARG A 78 -1.46 -14.82 13.32
N PRO A 79 -2.71 -15.06 12.92
CA PRO A 79 -3.03 -15.51 11.57
C PRO A 79 -2.41 -14.59 10.51
N LEU A 80 -1.78 -15.20 9.50
CA LEU A 80 -1.23 -14.49 8.36
C LEU A 80 -2.30 -14.29 7.28
N PRO A 81 -2.15 -13.25 6.42
CA PRO A 81 -3.03 -13.07 5.28
C PRO A 81 -2.90 -14.26 4.30
N ARG A 82 -3.99 -14.60 3.63
CA ARG A 82 -4.00 -15.63 2.57
C ARG A 82 -3.26 -15.20 1.31
N ALA A 83 -3.11 -13.90 1.12
CA ALA A 83 -2.27 -13.30 0.08
C ALA A 83 -1.85 -11.89 0.53
N LEU A 84 -0.64 -11.49 0.14
CA LEU A 84 -0.15 -10.13 0.23
C LEU A 84 -0.06 -9.56 -1.20
N LEU A 85 -0.83 -8.51 -1.47
CA LEU A 85 -0.86 -7.84 -2.77
C LEU A 85 -0.25 -6.44 -2.61
N VAL A 86 0.86 -6.20 -3.25
CA VAL A 86 1.62 -4.96 -3.16
C VAL A 86 1.68 -4.26 -4.52
N SER A 87 1.58 -2.96 -4.53
CA SER A 87 1.43 -2.18 -5.75
C SER A 87 2.29 -0.90 -5.70
N GLY A 88 3.01 -0.59 -6.78
CA GLY A 88 3.78 0.66 -6.92
C GLY A 88 4.79 0.88 -5.81
N SER A 89 5.55 -0.15 -5.42
CA SER A 89 6.55 -0.06 -4.35
C SER A 89 7.76 -0.94 -4.63
N ALA A 90 8.94 -0.44 -4.30
CA ALA A 90 10.14 -1.25 -4.21
C ALA A 90 10.02 -2.28 -3.08
N ALA A 91 10.67 -3.43 -3.22
CA ALA A 91 10.77 -4.41 -2.15
C ALA A 91 11.38 -3.78 -0.88
N PRO A 92 10.90 -4.15 0.32
CA PRO A 92 11.42 -3.60 1.57
C PRO A 92 12.93 -3.71 1.72
N SER A 93 13.52 -4.82 1.27
CA SER A 93 14.98 -5.06 1.28
C SER A 93 15.76 -4.23 0.24
N GLN A 94 15.08 -3.62 -0.75
CA GLN A 94 15.68 -2.89 -1.86
C GLN A 94 15.19 -1.45 -1.97
N ARG A 95 14.64 -0.91 -0.89
CA ARG A 95 14.25 0.51 -0.86
C ARG A 95 15.48 1.40 -0.98
N ASP A 96 15.26 2.56 -1.59
CA ASP A 96 16.24 3.63 -1.60
C ASP A 96 16.16 4.36 -0.25
N PRO A 97 17.21 4.33 0.56
CA PRO A 97 17.18 5.00 1.86
C PRO A 97 17.10 6.53 1.71
N ASP A 98 17.62 7.06 0.60
CA ASP A 98 17.71 8.50 0.37
C ASP A 98 16.49 9.07 -0.39
N ARG A 99 15.52 8.22 -0.80
CA ARG A 99 14.36 8.63 -1.61
C ARG A 99 13.49 9.70 -0.96
N PHE A 100 13.43 9.73 0.36
CA PHE A 100 12.56 10.63 1.13
C PHE A 100 13.34 11.62 2.01
N VAL A 101 14.66 11.60 1.94
CA VAL A 101 15.52 12.55 2.64
C VAL A 101 15.26 13.95 2.07
N ASP A 102 15.15 14.95 2.94
CA ASP A 102 14.88 16.36 2.60
C ASP A 102 13.57 16.58 1.81
N MET A 103 12.62 15.66 1.90
CA MET A 103 11.28 15.76 1.28
C MET A 103 10.27 16.37 2.24
N ASP A 104 10.61 17.49 2.85
CA ASP A 104 9.82 18.19 3.88
C ASP A 104 9.48 19.66 3.49
N ASP A 105 10.13 20.23 2.46
CA ASP A 105 9.76 21.55 1.96
C ASP A 105 8.69 21.48 0.86
N ASP A 106 7.86 22.52 0.78
CA ASP A 106 6.72 22.58 -0.14
C ASP A 106 7.12 22.48 -1.62
N GLU A 107 8.26 23.04 -2.01
CA GLU A 107 8.71 23.03 -3.41
C GLU A 107 9.12 21.62 -3.84
N ALA A 108 9.86 20.91 -2.98
CA ALA A 108 10.25 19.51 -3.22
C ALA A 108 9.02 18.59 -3.30
N LEU A 109 8.07 18.75 -2.38
CA LEU A 109 6.83 17.98 -2.37
C LEU A 109 5.97 18.23 -3.62
N ILE A 110 5.81 19.50 -4.03
CA ILE A 110 5.08 19.87 -5.26
C ILE A 110 5.78 19.29 -6.49
N ALA A 111 7.11 19.38 -6.57
CA ALA A 111 7.87 18.82 -7.68
C ALA A 111 7.68 17.31 -7.78
N ASP A 112 7.72 16.60 -6.66
CA ASP A 112 7.51 15.15 -6.63
C ASP A 112 6.06 14.77 -6.99
N MET A 113 5.05 15.47 -6.47
CA MET A 113 3.65 15.29 -6.85
C MET A 113 3.44 15.43 -8.36
N ARG A 114 4.06 16.43 -8.98
CA ARG A 114 3.99 16.65 -10.44
C ARG A 114 4.70 15.54 -11.22
N LYS A 115 5.87 15.12 -10.72
CA LYS A 115 6.66 14.04 -11.32
C LYS A 115 5.92 12.71 -11.29
N GLN A 116 5.32 12.35 -10.15
CA GLN A 116 4.58 11.10 -10.03
C GLN A 116 3.23 11.13 -10.76
N GLY A 117 2.68 12.32 -11.01
CA GLY A 117 1.38 12.49 -11.66
C GLY A 117 0.21 12.09 -10.77
N GLY A 118 -0.99 12.00 -11.35
CA GLY A 118 -2.19 11.57 -10.63
C GLY A 118 -2.87 12.67 -9.79
N THR A 119 -2.25 13.84 -9.64
CA THR A 119 -2.82 15.00 -8.94
C THR A 119 -3.44 15.96 -9.97
N PRO A 120 -4.75 16.29 -9.87
CA PRO A 120 -5.39 17.24 -10.76
C PRO A 120 -4.80 18.65 -10.64
N GLU A 121 -4.67 19.38 -11.75
CA GLU A 121 -4.13 20.76 -11.74
C GLU A 121 -4.97 21.72 -10.89
N GLU A 122 -6.28 21.47 -10.76
CA GLU A 122 -7.18 22.25 -9.91
C GLU A 122 -6.76 22.24 -8.44
N LEU A 123 -6.11 21.17 -7.98
CA LEU A 123 -5.60 21.07 -6.60
C LEU A 123 -4.46 22.08 -6.39
N PHE A 124 -3.56 22.22 -7.36
CA PHE A 124 -2.45 23.19 -7.28
C PHE A 124 -2.95 24.64 -7.32
N ALA A 125 -4.13 24.87 -7.90
CA ALA A 125 -4.76 26.20 -7.97
C ALA A 125 -5.51 26.57 -6.66
N SER A 126 -5.73 25.63 -5.72
CA SER A 126 -6.42 25.87 -4.46
C SER A 126 -5.42 25.84 -3.30
N PRO A 127 -5.05 26.99 -2.71
CA PRO A 127 -4.05 27.03 -1.62
C PRO A 127 -4.41 26.16 -0.41
N GLU A 128 -5.70 26.11 -0.05
CA GLU A 128 -6.17 25.33 1.09
C GLU A 128 -6.05 23.82 0.82
N LEU A 129 -6.55 23.34 -0.34
CA LEU A 129 -6.44 21.93 -0.71
C LEU A 129 -4.99 21.52 -0.92
N LEU A 130 -4.18 22.40 -1.50
CA LEU A 130 -2.75 22.16 -1.68
C LEU A 130 -2.07 21.99 -0.31
N ARG A 131 -2.31 22.91 0.65
CA ARG A 131 -1.73 22.80 1.99
C ARG A 131 -2.07 21.48 2.67
N MET A 132 -3.36 21.12 2.70
CA MET A 132 -3.80 19.84 3.29
C MET A 132 -3.14 18.63 2.62
N THR A 133 -2.95 18.69 1.30
CA THR A 133 -2.30 17.61 0.55
C THR A 133 -0.82 17.53 0.87
N LEU A 134 -0.13 18.66 0.94
CA LEU A 134 1.29 18.72 1.29
C LEU A 134 1.54 18.24 2.73
N ASP A 135 0.70 18.64 3.69
CA ASP A 135 0.81 18.17 5.08
C ASP A 135 0.66 16.65 5.16
N THR A 136 -0.31 16.10 4.41
CA THR A 136 -0.51 14.65 4.32
C THR A 136 0.68 13.95 3.69
N LEU A 137 1.19 14.46 2.57
CA LEU A 137 2.31 13.86 1.84
C LEU A 137 3.60 13.91 2.65
N ALA A 138 3.88 15.04 3.33
CA ALA A 138 5.02 15.18 4.21
C ALA A 138 4.98 14.14 5.35
N ALA A 139 3.81 13.96 5.98
CA ALA A 139 3.62 12.95 7.02
C ALA A 139 3.85 11.53 6.48
N ASP A 140 3.34 11.20 5.27
CA ASP A 140 3.53 9.92 4.63
C ASP A 140 5.00 9.66 4.29
N TYR A 141 5.73 10.69 3.86
CA TYR A 141 7.15 10.57 3.55
C TYR A 141 7.99 10.35 4.81
N ARG A 142 7.62 10.97 5.96
CA ARG A 142 8.27 10.67 7.25
C ARG A 142 8.04 9.22 7.69
N VAL A 143 6.83 8.66 7.49
CA VAL A 143 6.60 7.22 7.71
C VAL A 143 7.51 6.37 6.82
N CYS A 144 7.66 6.75 5.55
CA CYS A 144 8.52 6.04 4.61
C CYS A 144 10.01 6.16 4.93
N GLU A 145 10.47 7.34 5.35
CA GLU A 145 11.85 7.62 5.77
C GLU A 145 12.22 6.84 7.04
N GLY A 146 11.31 6.80 8.02
CA GLY A 146 11.50 6.07 9.28
C GLY A 146 11.55 4.56 9.13
N PHE A 147 11.23 4.01 7.95
CA PHE A 147 11.30 2.58 7.71
C PHE A 147 12.75 2.08 7.58
N ALA A 148 13.10 1.06 8.34
CA ALA A 148 14.36 0.34 8.22
C ALA A 148 14.12 -1.16 8.03
N HIS A 149 14.67 -1.73 6.96
CA HIS A 149 14.68 -3.19 6.78
C HIS A 149 15.71 -3.81 7.72
N ARG A 150 15.24 -4.40 8.82
CA ARG A 150 16.08 -4.96 9.90
C ARG A 150 16.39 -6.45 9.70
N GLY A 151 16.50 -6.91 8.44
CA GLY A 151 16.74 -8.31 8.14
C GLY A 151 15.55 -9.22 8.48
N ALA A 152 14.32 -8.72 8.30
CA ALA A 152 13.12 -9.52 8.49
C ALA A 152 13.15 -10.76 7.60
N ALA A 153 12.73 -11.90 8.14
CA ALA A 153 12.65 -13.15 7.37
C ALA A 153 11.53 -13.07 6.33
N PRO A 154 11.71 -13.72 5.16
CA PRO A 154 10.64 -13.82 4.18
C PRO A 154 9.38 -14.49 4.78
N LEU A 155 8.21 -14.00 4.36
CA LEU A 155 6.92 -14.51 4.83
C LEU A 155 6.54 -15.81 4.12
N SER A 156 5.83 -16.71 4.80
CA SER A 156 5.22 -17.89 4.18
C SER A 156 3.79 -17.55 3.72
N VAL A 157 3.68 -16.57 2.80
CA VAL A 157 2.41 -16.03 2.27
C VAL A 157 2.55 -15.82 0.77
N PRO A 158 1.55 -16.22 -0.06
CA PRO A 158 1.53 -15.85 -1.47
C PRO A 158 1.65 -14.34 -1.64
N LEU A 159 2.57 -13.91 -2.52
CA LEU A 159 2.89 -12.50 -2.72
C LEU A 159 2.71 -12.11 -4.19
N HIS A 160 1.87 -11.11 -4.41
CA HIS A 160 1.53 -10.64 -5.76
C HIS A 160 1.88 -9.16 -5.89
N VAL A 161 2.69 -8.84 -6.89
CA VAL A 161 3.22 -7.50 -7.13
C VAL A 161 2.57 -6.89 -8.36
N PHE A 162 2.16 -5.63 -8.27
CA PHE A 162 1.63 -4.83 -9.36
C PHE A 162 2.53 -3.60 -9.57
N ALA A 163 2.99 -3.38 -10.79
CA ALA A 163 3.92 -2.29 -11.08
C ALA A 163 3.57 -1.56 -12.38
N GLY A 164 3.82 -0.25 -12.41
CA GLY A 164 3.74 0.57 -13.62
C GLY A 164 5.05 0.50 -14.41
N ARG A 165 4.96 0.39 -15.74
CA ARG A 165 6.14 0.33 -16.62
C ARG A 165 6.91 1.65 -16.69
N GLU A 166 6.22 2.75 -16.43
CA GLU A 166 6.73 4.12 -16.49
C GLU A 166 6.90 4.73 -15.09
N ASP A 167 6.82 3.89 -14.02
CA ASP A 167 7.10 4.32 -12.65
C ASP A 167 8.60 4.59 -12.47
N ASP A 168 8.95 5.52 -11.60
CA ASP A 168 10.35 5.84 -11.26
C ASP A 168 11.08 4.69 -10.54
N ILE A 169 10.34 3.70 -10.05
CA ILE A 169 10.91 2.56 -9.34
C ILE A 169 11.64 1.66 -10.33
N GLN A 170 12.95 1.48 -10.13
CA GLN A 170 13.74 0.60 -10.97
C GLN A 170 13.19 -0.84 -10.98
N PRO A 171 13.04 -1.48 -12.16
CA PRO A 171 12.44 -2.82 -12.27
C PRO A 171 13.03 -3.86 -11.32
N TRP A 172 14.34 -3.88 -11.16
CA TRP A 172 15.02 -4.83 -10.26
C TRP A 172 14.64 -4.65 -8.78
N ARG A 173 14.26 -3.41 -8.35
CA ARG A 173 13.78 -3.13 -7.00
C ARG A 173 12.35 -3.68 -6.80
N VAL A 174 11.56 -3.72 -7.87
CA VAL A 174 10.23 -4.35 -7.87
C VAL A 174 10.35 -5.86 -7.91
N GLU A 175 11.21 -6.42 -8.75
CA GLU A 175 11.45 -7.86 -8.90
C GLU A 175 11.97 -8.49 -7.59
N ALA A 176 12.71 -7.70 -6.79
CA ALA A 176 13.23 -8.12 -5.50
C ALA A 176 12.15 -8.50 -4.47
N TRP A 177 10.87 -8.14 -4.68
CA TRP A 177 9.76 -8.64 -3.87
C TRP A 177 9.69 -10.18 -3.84
N SER A 178 10.24 -10.86 -4.86
CA SER A 178 10.33 -12.33 -4.87
C SER A 178 11.13 -12.89 -3.71
N ALA A 179 12.05 -12.13 -3.14
CA ALA A 179 12.83 -12.52 -1.97
C ALA A 179 12.10 -12.30 -0.63
N GLU A 180 10.96 -11.60 -0.63
CA GLU A 180 10.18 -11.31 0.57
C GLU A 180 9.18 -12.43 0.92
N THR A 181 9.11 -13.49 0.10
CA THR A 181 8.25 -14.65 0.36
C THR A 181 8.99 -15.97 0.17
N LEU A 182 8.64 -16.96 1.02
CA LEU A 182 9.03 -18.37 0.85
C LEU A 182 7.97 -19.18 0.11
N ASP A 183 6.80 -18.59 -0.15
CA ASP A 183 5.69 -19.26 -0.84
C ASP A 183 5.94 -19.28 -2.35
N ALA A 184 5.62 -20.41 -3.00
CA ALA A 184 5.74 -20.56 -4.44
C ALA A 184 4.70 -19.71 -5.22
N GLY A 185 3.73 -19.10 -4.54
CA GLY A 185 2.70 -18.24 -5.11
C GLY A 185 3.16 -16.81 -5.40
N PHE A 186 4.42 -16.59 -5.81
CA PHE A 186 4.88 -15.28 -6.24
C PHE A 186 4.42 -14.95 -7.66
N SER A 187 3.98 -13.69 -7.89
CA SER A 187 3.74 -13.17 -9.23
C SER A 187 4.00 -11.67 -9.31
N LEU A 188 4.37 -11.21 -10.52
CA LEU A 188 4.58 -9.81 -10.85
C LEU A 188 3.80 -9.48 -12.13
N ASP A 189 2.86 -8.57 -12.02
CA ASP A 189 2.05 -8.07 -13.14
C ASP A 189 2.45 -6.62 -13.46
N TRP A 190 2.85 -6.35 -14.71
CA TRP A 190 3.21 -5.03 -15.21
C TRP A 190 2.03 -4.39 -15.94
N PHE A 191 1.77 -3.12 -15.63
CA PHE A 191 0.72 -2.30 -16.24
C PHE A 191 1.36 -1.12 -16.98
N GLU A 192 0.71 -0.62 -18.02
CA GLU A 192 1.10 0.63 -18.64
C GLU A 192 0.90 1.80 -17.67
N GLY A 193 1.69 2.88 -17.84
CA GLY A 193 1.63 4.09 -17.03
C GLY A 193 2.64 4.13 -15.87
N GLY A 194 2.66 5.30 -15.21
CA GLY A 194 3.56 5.61 -14.09
C GLY A 194 3.02 5.16 -12.74
N HIS A 195 3.40 5.87 -11.68
CA HIS A 195 3.08 5.47 -10.30
C HIS A 195 1.59 5.26 -10.04
N PHE A 196 0.72 6.07 -10.63
CA PHE A 196 -0.74 5.95 -10.45
C PHE A 196 -1.45 5.11 -11.53
N PHE A 197 -0.76 4.13 -12.15
CA PHE A 197 -1.37 3.16 -13.07
C PHE A 197 -2.63 2.50 -12.49
N ILE A 198 -2.66 2.32 -11.18
CA ILE A 198 -3.80 1.75 -10.43
C ILE A 198 -5.11 2.55 -10.62
N ARG A 199 -5.03 3.85 -10.92
CA ARG A 199 -6.19 4.71 -11.24
C ARG A 199 -6.49 4.69 -12.73
N GLN A 200 -5.45 4.75 -13.56
CA GLN A 200 -5.55 4.81 -15.02
C GLN A 200 -6.07 3.50 -15.60
N HIS A 201 -5.64 2.36 -15.03
CA HIS A 201 -5.97 1.01 -15.48
C HIS A 201 -6.76 0.21 -14.43
N GLU A 202 -7.64 0.90 -13.66
CA GLU A 202 -8.37 0.33 -12.52
C GLU A 202 -9.02 -1.03 -12.84
N ALA A 203 -9.71 -1.14 -13.97
CA ALA A 203 -10.39 -2.37 -14.34
C ALA A 203 -9.42 -3.56 -14.54
N GLN A 204 -8.24 -3.31 -15.13
CA GLN A 204 -7.22 -4.32 -15.36
C GLN A 204 -6.57 -4.74 -14.03
N VAL A 205 -6.29 -3.77 -13.15
CA VAL A 205 -5.75 -4.02 -11.81
C VAL A 205 -6.73 -4.86 -10.98
N LEU A 206 -8.02 -4.50 -10.97
CA LEU A 206 -9.04 -5.26 -10.25
C LEU A 206 -9.19 -6.68 -10.81
N ALA A 207 -9.15 -6.86 -12.14
CA ALA A 207 -9.17 -8.17 -12.75
C ALA A 207 -7.95 -9.02 -12.36
N ALA A 208 -6.76 -8.42 -12.29
CA ALA A 208 -5.55 -9.07 -11.81
C ALA A 208 -5.68 -9.46 -10.33
N LEU A 209 -6.14 -8.53 -9.48
CA LEU A 209 -6.38 -8.77 -8.06
C LEU A 209 -7.31 -9.97 -7.83
N VAL A 210 -8.45 -10.02 -8.54
CA VAL A 210 -9.41 -11.14 -8.44
C VAL A 210 -8.77 -12.47 -8.84
N ARG A 211 -7.91 -12.50 -9.85
CA ARG A 211 -7.20 -13.73 -10.26
C ARG A 211 -6.18 -14.22 -9.22
N ARG A 212 -5.66 -13.31 -8.39
CA ARG A 212 -4.63 -13.63 -7.39
C ARG A 212 -5.21 -14.00 -6.03
N LEU A 213 -6.45 -13.62 -5.76
CA LEU A 213 -7.12 -14.01 -4.52
C LEU A 213 -7.62 -15.45 -4.62
N PRO A 214 -7.26 -16.32 -3.66
CA PRO A 214 -7.80 -17.67 -3.62
C PRO A 214 -9.30 -17.59 -3.30
N GLN A 215 -10.13 -18.22 -4.12
CA GLN A 215 -11.56 -18.29 -3.82
C GLN A 215 -11.80 -19.12 -2.57
N SER A 216 -12.56 -18.57 -1.63
CA SER A 216 -12.96 -19.26 -0.41
C SER A 216 -13.90 -20.43 -0.75
N VAL A 217 -13.61 -21.63 -0.26
CA VAL A 217 -14.36 -22.87 -0.61
C VAL A 217 -15.73 -22.93 0.09
N ALA A 218 -16.06 -22.03 0.98
CA ALA A 218 -17.23 -22.15 1.85
C ALA A 218 -17.93 -20.80 2.13
N GLY A 219 -18.46 -20.14 1.13
CA GLY A 219 -19.53 -19.14 1.36
C GLY A 219 -19.22 -17.92 2.25
N GLU A 220 -18.06 -17.85 2.86
CA GLU A 220 -17.58 -16.68 3.60
C GLU A 220 -16.84 -15.74 2.64
N ALA A 221 -17.15 -14.45 2.72
CA ALA A 221 -16.44 -13.43 1.95
C ALA A 221 -14.98 -13.31 2.44
N ASP A 222 -14.04 -13.25 1.50
CA ASP A 222 -12.66 -12.89 1.82
C ASP A 222 -12.60 -11.39 2.14
N VAL A 223 -12.08 -11.04 3.31
CA VAL A 223 -11.88 -9.65 3.73
C VAL A 223 -10.59 -9.13 3.09
N LEU A 224 -10.69 -7.99 2.40
CA LEU A 224 -9.56 -7.33 1.76
C LEU A 224 -9.30 -5.97 2.42
N PRO A 225 -8.50 -5.89 3.50
CA PRO A 225 -7.96 -4.64 4.00
C PRO A 225 -7.07 -3.97 2.94
N ALA A 226 -7.38 -2.72 2.60
CA ALA A 226 -6.73 -1.96 1.54
C ALA A 226 -6.18 -0.63 2.07
N ILE A 227 -4.87 -0.40 1.88
CA ILE A 227 -4.10 0.73 2.42
C ILE A 227 -3.55 1.56 1.25
N ALA A 228 -3.75 2.90 1.29
CA ALA A 228 -3.21 3.86 0.33
C ALA A 228 -2.46 4.95 1.04
#